data_bf8c64c06c3fdce261541e6d1e97b73f
#
_entry.id   bf8c64c06c3fdce261541e6d1e97b73f
#
_cell.length_a   1.000
_cell.length_b   1.000
_cell.length_c   1.000
_cell.angle_alpha   90.00
_cell.angle_beta   90.00
_cell.angle_gamma   90.00
#
_symmetry.space_group_name_H-M   'P 1'
#
loop_
_entity.id
_entity.type
_entity.pdbx_description
1 polymer ?
#
loop_
_entity_poly.entity_id
_entity_poly.type
_entity_poly.pdbx_seq_one_letter_code
_entity_poly.pdbx_strand_id
1 'polypeptide(L)'
;YVLNGISSRFIRENRVIPLELKKNILKVVMADPKDETTIDALRVATSCEITVFTCDPGSIDEYMAKFYGQEAQNINKMIEDIGEKNIEFLREDEEDTGHLKDLASEAPIIKLVNLFITKAVESRASDIHIESFEDELRVRYRIDGVLHDVESTPRNLQAAIISRVKIMAKLNIAERRLPQDGRIRLKVGEREVD
;
A
#
# COMPACT_ATOMS: atom_id res chain seq x y z
N TYR A 1 11.46 6.58 7.58
CA TYR A 1 12.41 5.45 7.63
C TYR A 1 11.60 4.17 7.63
N VAL A 2 11.44 3.54 6.47
CA VAL A 2 10.95 2.18 6.38
C VAL A 2 12.12 1.28 6.77
N LEU A 3 12.00 0.61 7.90
CA LEU A 3 12.96 -0.44 8.27
C LEU A 3 12.70 -1.62 7.33
N ASN A 4 13.71 -2.03 6.57
CA ASN A 4 13.64 -3.21 5.72
C ASN A 4 13.15 -4.40 6.57
N GLY A 5 12.02 -4.98 6.21
CA GLY A 5 11.45 -6.14 6.89
C GLY A 5 10.22 -5.89 7.77
N ILE A 6 9.79 -4.64 8.02
CA ILE A 6 8.58 -4.35 8.81
C ILE A 6 7.60 -3.56 7.97
N SER A 7 6.38 -4.11 7.77
CA SER A 7 5.33 -3.41 7.03
C SER A 7 4.72 -2.28 7.85
N SER A 8 4.28 -1.20 7.17
CA SER A 8 3.53 -0.11 7.82
C SER A 8 2.24 -0.61 8.47
N ARG A 9 1.65 -1.68 7.95
CA ARG A 9 0.49 -2.34 8.52
C ARG A 9 0.83 -2.96 9.87
N PHE A 10 1.92 -3.73 9.97
CA PHE A 10 2.38 -4.34 11.22
C PHE A 10 2.64 -3.27 12.28
N ILE A 11 3.29 -2.17 11.91
CA ILE A 11 3.56 -1.02 12.79
C ILE A 11 2.26 -0.46 13.37
N ARG A 12 1.24 -0.27 12.53
CA ARG A 12 -0.07 0.27 12.94
C ARG A 12 -0.85 -0.71 13.83
N GLU A 13 -0.98 -1.97 13.40
CA GLU A 13 -1.78 -2.97 14.11
C GLU A 13 -1.21 -3.27 15.50
N ASN A 14 0.11 -3.30 15.62
CA ASN A 14 0.77 -3.61 16.90
C ASN A 14 1.22 -2.35 17.67
N ARG A 15 0.90 -1.15 17.18
CA ARG A 15 1.25 0.13 17.84
C ARG A 15 2.72 0.22 18.21
N VAL A 16 3.59 -0.13 17.27
CA VAL A 16 5.05 -0.13 17.44
C VAL A 16 5.66 1.01 16.63
N ILE A 17 6.47 1.84 17.24
CA ILE A 17 7.18 2.93 16.58
C ILE A 17 8.67 2.59 16.57
N PRO A 18 9.28 2.31 15.41
CA PRO A 18 10.72 2.18 15.31
C PRO A 18 11.41 3.54 15.46
N LEU A 19 12.38 3.64 16.37
CA LEU A 19 13.10 4.87 16.67
C LEU A 19 14.46 4.92 15.96
N GLU A 20 15.26 3.89 16.13
CA GLU A 20 16.65 3.88 15.69
C GLU A 20 17.15 2.44 15.49
N LEU A 21 17.92 2.25 14.41
CA LEU A 21 18.66 1.02 14.18
C LEU A 21 20.17 1.32 14.22
N LYS A 22 20.87 0.79 15.23
CA LYS A 22 22.32 0.92 15.36
C LYS A 22 22.95 -0.40 15.79
N LYS A 23 24.02 -0.79 15.13
CA LYS A 23 24.83 -1.99 15.48
C LYS A 23 23.98 -3.25 15.71
N ASN A 24 23.00 -3.50 14.84
CA ASN A 24 22.08 -4.63 14.94
C ASN A 24 21.11 -4.57 16.15
N ILE A 25 20.94 -3.41 16.76
CA ILE A 25 19.96 -3.16 17.82
C ILE A 25 18.90 -2.22 17.27
N LEU A 26 17.65 -2.69 17.22
CA LEU A 26 16.49 -1.88 16.86
C LEU A 26 15.81 -1.39 18.14
N LYS A 27 15.77 -0.07 18.30
CA LYS A 27 15.01 0.57 19.37
C LYS A 27 13.59 0.83 18.89
N VAL A 28 12.62 0.41 19.67
CA VAL A 28 11.20 0.59 19.39
C VAL A 28 10.46 1.18 20.57
N VAL A 29 9.41 1.94 20.32
CA VAL A 29 8.42 2.33 21.33
C VAL A 29 7.16 1.50 21.16
N MET A 30 6.64 0.97 22.25
CA MET A 30 5.41 0.17 22.28
C MET A 30 4.52 0.62 23.44
N ALA A 31 3.19 0.48 23.27
CA ALA A 31 2.24 0.73 24.36
C ALA A 31 2.34 -0.34 25.45
N ASP A 32 2.50 -1.60 25.05
CA ASP A 32 2.68 -2.73 25.95
C ASP A 32 4.09 -3.35 25.78
N PRO A 33 4.99 -3.14 26.75
CA PRO A 33 6.34 -3.71 26.69
C PRO A 33 6.38 -5.23 26.96
N LYS A 34 5.25 -5.82 27.36
CA LYS A 34 5.12 -7.26 27.66
C LYS A 34 4.56 -8.05 26.49
N ASP A 35 4.25 -7.41 25.39
CA ASP A 35 3.83 -8.10 24.17
C ASP A 35 5.03 -8.79 23.49
N GLU A 36 5.38 -9.96 24.05
CA GLU A 36 6.46 -10.80 23.56
C GLU A 36 6.21 -11.26 22.12
N THR A 37 4.95 -11.43 21.71
CA THR A 37 4.58 -11.86 20.36
C THR A 37 5.04 -10.84 19.32
N THR A 38 4.75 -9.57 19.58
CA THR A 38 5.18 -8.47 18.71
C THR A 38 6.70 -8.31 18.72
N ILE A 39 7.34 -8.45 19.89
CA ILE A 39 8.80 -8.35 20.03
C ILE A 39 9.50 -9.47 19.24
N ASP A 40 9.01 -10.71 19.32
CA ASP A 40 9.58 -11.84 18.61
C ASP A 40 9.35 -11.73 17.10
N ALA A 41 8.18 -11.26 16.67
CA ALA A 41 7.91 -10.97 15.27
C ALA A 41 8.90 -9.92 14.71
N LEU A 42 9.19 -8.86 15.49
CA LEU A 42 10.20 -7.86 15.12
C LEU A 42 11.61 -8.47 15.02
N ARG A 43 12.01 -9.32 15.97
CA ARG A 43 13.32 -10.01 15.92
C ARG A 43 13.45 -10.86 14.67
N VAL A 44 12.42 -11.64 14.35
CA VAL A 44 12.43 -12.51 13.16
C VAL A 44 12.47 -11.67 11.88
N ALA A 45 11.64 -10.63 11.79
CA ALA A 45 11.54 -9.81 10.60
C ALA A 45 12.80 -8.99 10.31
N THR A 46 13.48 -8.51 11.35
CA THR A 46 14.64 -7.62 11.21
C THR A 46 15.99 -8.30 11.43
N SER A 47 16.00 -9.50 12.00
CA SER A 47 17.21 -10.19 12.48
C SER A 47 18.06 -9.34 13.45
N CYS A 48 17.40 -8.42 14.19
CA CYS A 48 18.04 -7.51 15.14
C CYS A 48 17.65 -7.82 16.58
N GLU A 49 18.48 -7.40 17.51
CA GLU A 49 18.09 -7.30 18.93
C GLU A 49 17.10 -6.14 19.11
N ILE A 50 16.02 -6.38 19.84
CA ILE A 50 14.98 -5.37 20.07
C ILE A 50 15.14 -4.76 21.46
N THR A 51 15.26 -3.45 21.53
CA THR A 51 15.21 -2.69 22.79
C THR A 51 13.89 -1.93 22.82
N VAL A 52 13.05 -2.27 23.80
CA VAL A 52 11.70 -1.68 23.92
C VAL A 52 11.76 -0.49 24.87
N PHE A 53 11.16 0.61 24.43
CA PHE A 53 10.82 1.78 25.24
C PHE A 53 9.30 1.87 25.32
N THR A 54 8.80 2.48 26.38
CA THR A 54 7.36 2.69 26.58
C THR A 54 7.04 4.17 26.58
N CYS A 55 5.86 4.50 26.09
CA CYS A 55 5.29 5.81 26.30
C CYS A 55 3.79 5.68 26.52
N ASP A 56 3.15 6.77 26.87
CA ASP A 56 1.70 6.85 27.00
C ASP A 56 1.01 6.45 25.68
N PRO A 57 -0.04 5.61 25.72
CA PRO A 57 -0.75 5.16 24.52
C PRO A 57 -1.28 6.30 23.65
N GLY A 58 -1.71 7.41 24.26
CA GLY A 58 -2.17 8.59 23.52
C GLY A 58 -1.03 9.23 22.70
N SER A 59 0.18 9.26 23.23
CA SER A 59 1.35 9.75 22.54
C SER A 59 1.74 8.87 21.35
N ILE A 60 1.55 7.55 21.44
CA ILE A 60 1.73 6.63 20.31
C ILE A 60 0.70 6.94 19.23
N ASP A 61 -0.57 7.06 19.58
CA ASP A 61 -1.65 7.34 18.62
C ASP A 61 -1.43 8.70 17.92
N GLU A 62 -0.99 9.73 18.65
CA GLU A 62 -0.64 11.02 18.07
C GLU A 62 0.55 10.93 17.10
N TYR A 63 1.60 10.21 17.47
CA TYR A 63 2.76 10.00 16.61
C TYR A 63 2.39 9.17 15.37
N MET A 64 1.60 8.12 15.54
CA MET A 64 1.10 7.29 14.46
C MET A 64 0.24 8.10 13.48
N ALA A 65 -0.66 8.95 14.00
CA ALA A 65 -1.46 9.87 13.19
C ALA A 65 -0.57 10.86 12.41
N LYS A 66 0.48 11.36 13.03
CA LYS A 66 1.37 12.36 12.42
C LYS A 66 2.31 11.79 11.37
N PHE A 67 2.90 10.62 11.60
CA PHE A 67 3.97 10.08 10.75
C PHE A 67 3.53 8.91 9.86
N TYR A 68 2.53 8.16 10.28
CA TYR A 68 1.96 7.05 9.52
C TYR A 68 0.50 7.30 9.10
N GLY A 69 -0.13 8.32 9.69
CA GLY A 69 -1.52 8.69 9.41
C GLY A 69 -1.68 9.60 8.21
N GLN A 70 -0.72 10.50 7.92
CA GLN A 70 -0.86 11.43 6.80
C GLN A 70 -0.86 10.72 5.45
N GLU A 71 -0.06 9.67 5.28
CA GLU A 71 -0.05 8.89 4.05
C GLU A 71 -1.27 7.96 3.94
N ALA A 72 -1.62 7.28 5.04
CA ALA A 72 -2.85 6.48 5.11
C ALA A 72 -4.11 7.36 5.08
N GLN A 73 -4.10 8.53 5.72
CA GLN A 73 -5.20 9.50 5.64
C GLN A 73 -5.37 10.06 4.23
N ASN A 74 -4.29 10.29 3.48
CA ASN A 74 -4.40 10.72 2.10
C ASN A 74 -5.01 9.64 1.21
N ILE A 75 -4.66 8.36 1.42
CA ILE A 75 -5.25 7.25 0.69
C ILE A 75 -6.68 6.99 1.17
N ASN A 76 -6.90 6.91 2.48
CA ASN A 76 -8.24 6.72 3.05
C ASN A 76 -9.16 7.88 2.69
N LYS A 77 -8.69 9.11 2.75
CA LYS A 77 -9.45 10.28 2.30
C LYS A 77 -9.72 10.25 0.79
N MET A 78 -8.77 9.81 -0.02
CA MET A 78 -9.03 9.56 -1.45
C MET A 78 -10.07 8.45 -1.64
N ILE A 79 -10.00 7.38 -0.87
CA ILE A 79 -10.96 6.26 -0.90
C ILE A 79 -12.34 6.73 -0.41
N GLU A 80 -12.40 7.51 0.67
CA GLU A 80 -13.63 8.12 1.19
C GLU A 80 -14.24 9.11 0.19
N ASP A 81 -13.42 10.00 -0.38
CA ASP A 81 -13.83 10.94 -1.44
C ASP A 81 -14.37 10.22 -2.69
N ILE A 82 -13.85 9.04 -3.00
CA ILE A 82 -14.35 8.16 -4.07
C ILE A 82 -15.68 7.53 -3.64
N GLY A 83 -15.78 7.05 -2.40
CA GLY A 83 -16.98 6.41 -1.85
C GLY A 83 -18.16 7.39 -1.66
N GLU A 84 -17.91 8.62 -1.20
CA GLU A 84 -18.94 9.65 -1.00
C GLU A 84 -19.53 10.22 -2.30
N LYS A 85 -18.81 10.12 -3.40
CA LYS A 85 -19.28 10.61 -4.72
C LYS A 85 -20.29 9.69 -5.41
N ASN A 86 -20.88 8.73 -4.68
CA ASN A 86 -21.87 7.80 -5.28
C ASN A 86 -21.39 7.24 -6.63
N ILE A 87 -20.11 6.85 -6.70
CA ILE A 87 -19.66 6.04 -7.82
C ILE A 87 -20.40 4.71 -7.65
N GLU A 88 -21.40 4.48 -8.46
CA GLU A 88 -22.06 3.17 -8.57
C GLU A 88 -21.02 2.19 -9.06
N PHE A 89 -20.32 1.57 -8.08
CA PHE A 89 -19.41 0.49 -8.39
C PHE A 89 -20.22 -0.68 -8.90
N LEU A 90 -19.99 -1.04 -10.14
CA LEU A 90 -20.61 -2.19 -10.75
C LEU A 90 -20.43 -3.43 -9.87
N ARG A 91 -21.52 -4.17 -9.69
CA ARG A 91 -21.43 -5.56 -9.25
C ARG A 91 -20.63 -6.32 -10.30
N GLU A 92 -19.84 -7.30 -9.86
CA GLU A 92 -18.93 -8.07 -10.72
C GLU A 92 -19.57 -8.66 -12.00
N ASP A 93 -20.89 -8.67 -12.06
CA ASP A 93 -21.69 -9.25 -13.14
C ASP A 93 -22.04 -8.26 -14.28
N GLU A 94 -21.73 -6.96 -14.13
CA GLU A 94 -22.03 -5.98 -15.18
C GLU A 94 -20.84 -5.82 -16.13
N GLU A 95 -21.04 -6.25 -17.38
CA GLU A 95 -20.03 -6.29 -18.44
C GLU A 95 -19.81 -4.96 -19.18
N ASP A 96 -20.23 -3.82 -18.61
CA ASP A 96 -20.09 -2.53 -19.31
C ASP A 96 -18.65 -2.01 -19.27
N THR A 97 -17.92 -2.34 -20.34
CA THR A 97 -16.54 -1.87 -20.55
C THR A 97 -16.43 -0.36 -20.72
N GLY A 98 -17.50 0.31 -21.16
CA GLY A 98 -17.58 1.76 -21.27
C GLY A 98 -17.52 2.40 -19.90
N HIS A 99 -18.36 1.94 -18.98
CA HIS A 99 -18.40 2.42 -17.61
C HIS A 99 -17.09 2.16 -16.83
N LEU A 100 -16.47 0.99 -17.00
CA LEU A 100 -15.16 0.71 -16.42
C LEU A 100 -14.07 1.65 -16.92
N LYS A 101 -14.12 2.04 -18.18
CA LYS A 101 -13.19 3.00 -18.77
C LYS A 101 -13.39 4.40 -18.19
N ASP A 102 -14.63 4.79 -17.97
CA ASP A 102 -14.98 6.08 -17.37
C ASP A 102 -14.53 6.13 -15.91
N LEU A 103 -14.84 5.11 -15.10
CA LEU A 103 -14.36 4.99 -13.72
C LEU A 103 -12.83 5.00 -13.63
N ALA A 104 -12.14 4.24 -14.51
CA ALA A 104 -10.68 4.18 -14.54
C ALA A 104 -10.04 5.51 -14.98
N SER A 105 -10.82 6.40 -15.59
CA SER A 105 -10.40 7.74 -16.02
C SER A 105 -10.74 8.83 -15.02
N GLU A 106 -11.42 8.50 -13.92
CA GLU A 106 -11.68 9.45 -12.87
C GLU A 106 -10.42 9.90 -12.13
N ALA A 107 -10.35 11.19 -11.83
CA ALA A 107 -9.19 11.81 -11.22
C ALA A 107 -8.72 11.11 -9.92
N PRO A 108 -9.59 10.63 -9.01
CA PRO A 108 -9.18 9.89 -7.82
C PRO A 108 -8.48 8.57 -8.12
N ILE A 109 -9.00 7.77 -9.06
CA ILE A 109 -8.38 6.48 -9.46
C ILE A 109 -7.03 6.70 -10.13
N ILE A 110 -6.93 7.72 -10.99
CA ILE A 110 -5.67 8.12 -11.60
C ILE A 110 -4.63 8.48 -10.53
N LYS A 111 -5.01 9.30 -9.55
CA LYS A 111 -4.12 9.72 -8.45
C LYS A 111 -3.69 8.53 -7.61
N LEU A 112 -4.61 7.61 -7.30
CA LEU A 112 -4.31 6.42 -6.49
C LEU A 112 -3.31 5.49 -7.18
N VAL A 113 -3.51 5.18 -8.45
CA VAL A 113 -2.57 4.34 -9.23
C VAL A 113 -1.22 5.03 -9.38
N ASN A 114 -1.21 6.34 -9.66
CA ASN A 114 0.04 7.11 -9.72
C ASN A 114 0.78 7.10 -8.38
N LEU A 115 0.06 7.18 -7.26
CA LEU A 115 0.65 7.11 -5.92
C LEU A 115 1.32 5.75 -5.67
N PHE A 116 0.67 4.63 -6.06
CA PHE A 116 1.29 3.31 -5.96
C PHE A 116 2.61 3.24 -6.73
N ILE A 117 2.63 3.76 -7.97
CA ILE A 117 3.83 3.75 -8.80
C ILE A 117 4.91 4.66 -8.21
N THR A 118 4.56 5.87 -7.78
CA THR A 118 5.52 6.81 -7.18
C THR A 118 6.17 6.22 -5.94
N LYS A 119 5.37 5.65 -5.03
CA LYS A 119 5.89 4.98 -3.82
C LYS A 119 6.79 3.79 -4.14
N ALA A 120 6.46 3.00 -5.16
CA ALA A 120 7.31 1.90 -5.60
C ALA A 120 8.67 2.39 -6.09
N VAL A 121 8.69 3.45 -6.91
CA VAL A 121 9.94 4.07 -7.41
C VAL A 121 10.77 4.66 -6.28
N GLU A 122 10.15 5.36 -5.34
CA GLU A 122 10.81 5.93 -4.15
C GLU A 122 11.41 4.83 -3.26
N SER A 123 10.70 3.72 -3.10
CA SER A 123 11.16 2.56 -2.35
C SER A 123 12.15 1.67 -3.11
N ARG A 124 12.50 2.02 -4.35
CA ARG A 124 13.34 1.22 -5.25
C ARG A 124 12.83 -0.21 -5.46
N ALA A 125 11.52 -0.36 -5.52
CA ALA A 125 10.91 -1.65 -5.80
C ALA A 125 11.24 -2.10 -7.23
N SER A 126 11.49 -3.40 -7.40
CA SER A 126 11.64 -4.01 -8.73
C SER A 126 10.30 -4.36 -9.37
N ASP A 127 9.28 -4.63 -8.54
CA ASP A 127 7.95 -5.06 -8.97
C ASP A 127 6.86 -4.45 -8.08
N ILE A 128 5.69 -4.23 -8.68
CA ILE A 128 4.44 -3.92 -8.00
C ILE A 128 3.48 -5.09 -8.24
N HIS A 129 3.04 -5.74 -7.19
CA HIS A 129 2.02 -6.76 -7.23
C HIS A 129 0.69 -6.17 -6.79
N ILE A 130 -0.34 -6.30 -7.60
CA ILE A 130 -1.71 -5.89 -7.30
C ILE A 130 -2.56 -7.15 -7.33
N GLU A 131 -2.97 -7.63 -6.18
CA GLU A 131 -3.58 -8.94 -5.99
C GLU A 131 -4.96 -8.83 -5.39
N SER A 132 -5.91 -9.53 -6.02
CA SER A 132 -7.31 -9.55 -5.58
C SER A 132 -7.53 -10.64 -4.54
N PHE A 133 -8.08 -10.25 -3.39
CA PHE A 133 -8.56 -11.15 -2.33
C PHE A 133 -10.07 -11.00 -2.18
N GLU A 134 -10.68 -11.80 -1.30
CA GLU A 134 -12.14 -11.80 -1.11
C GLU A 134 -12.67 -10.44 -0.66
N ASP A 135 -11.96 -9.75 0.23
CA ASP A 135 -12.42 -8.51 0.86
C ASP A 135 -11.61 -7.28 0.44
N GLU A 136 -10.43 -7.47 -0.14
CA GLU A 136 -9.51 -6.38 -0.43
C GLU A 136 -8.74 -6.58 -1.74
N LEU A 137 -8.26 -5.48 -2.29
CA LEU A 137 -7.21 -5.46 -3.30
C LEU A 137 -5.90 -5.10 -2.60
N ARG A 138 -4.98 -6.06 -2.53
CA ARG A 138 -3.70 -5.92 -1.85
C ARG A 138 -2.61 -5.46 -2.81
N VAL A 139 -1.85 -4.44 -2.40
CA VAL A 139 -0.70 -3.93 -3.14
C VAL A 139 0.58 -4.31 -2.39
N ARG A 140 1.49 -5.00 -3.07
CA ARG A 140 2.79 -5.39 -2.53
C ARG A 140 3.91 -4.92 -3.44
N TYR A 141 5.02 -4.53 -2.83
CA TYR A 141 6.24 -4.17 -3.56
C TYR A 141 7.31 -5.21 -3.32
N ARG A 142 8.06 -5.56 -4.37
CA ARG A 142 9.27 -6.34 -4.21
C ARG A 142 10.45 -5.39 -4.04
N ILE A 143 11.06 -5.41 -2.86
CA ILE A 143 12.22 -4.58 -2.52
C ILE A 143 13.33 -5.55 -2.10
N ASP A 144 14.49 -5.46 -2.74
CA ASP A 144 15.64 -6.35 -2.49
C ASP A 144 15.27 -7.86 -2.53
N GLY A 145 14.38 -8.23 -3.46
CA GLY A 145 13.91 -9.61 -3.65
C GLY A 145 12.77 -10.05 -2.74
N VAL A 146 12.43 -9.29 -1.70
CA VAL A 146 11.37 -9.61 -0.73
C VAL A 146 10.09 -8.85 -1.05
N LEU A 147 8.93 -9.52 -0.93
CA LEU A 147 7.62 -8.90 -1.08
C LEU A 147 7.18 -8.28 0.26
N HIS A 148 6.86 -6.99 0.21
CA HIS A 148 6.35 -6.23 1.34
C HIS A 148 4.91 -5.79 1.08
N ASP A 149 4.02 -6.01 2.03
CA ASP A 149 2.67 -5.46 2.00
C ASP A 149 2.77 -3.94 2.22
N VAL A 150 2.22 -3.18 1.28
CA VAL A 150 2.33 -1.72 1.33
C VAL A 150 1.00 -1.08 1.62
N GLU A 151 -0.04 -1.48 0.87
CA GLU A 151 -1.37 -0.91 0.97
C GLU A 151 -2.42 -1.95 0.63
N SER A 152 -3.60 -1.80 1.22
CA SER A 152 -4.80 -2.52 0.78
C SER A 152 -5.92 -1.51 0.50
N THR A 153 -6.67 -1.76 -0.54
CA THR A 153 -7.83 -0.94 -0.90
C THR A 153 -9.09 -1.78 -0.87
N PRO A 154 -10.25 -1.19 -0.58
CA PRO A 154 -11.51 -1.89 -0.62
C PRO A 154 -11.74 -2.57 -1.98
N ARG A 155 -12.34 -3.75 -1.97
CA ARG A 155 -12.59 -4.56 -3.17
C ARG A 155 -13.37 -3.81 -4.26
N ASN A 156 -14.29 -2.93 -3.87
CA ASN A 156 -15.08 -2.14 -4.81
C ASN A 156 -14.24 -1.25 -5.75
N LEU A 157 -12.99 -0.92 -5.41
CA LEU A 157 -12.07 -0.16 -6.27
C LEU A 157 -11.26 -1.05 -7.23
N GLN A 158 -11.31 -2.39 -7.05
CA GLN A 158 -10.51 -3.33 -7.81
C GLN A 158 -10.69 -3.17 -9.33
N ALA A 159 -11.93 -3.18 -9.79
CA ALA A 159 -12.23 -3.11 -11.22
C ALA A 159 -11.70 -1.82 -11.86
N ALA A 160 -11.86 -0.68 -11.18
CA ALA A 160 -11.39 0.61 -11.65
C ALA A 160 -9.85 0.70 -11.67
N ILE A 161 -9.18 0.22 -10.60
CA ILE A 161 -7.71 0.21 -10.51
C ILE A 161 -7.10 -0.68 -11.60
N ILE A 162 -7.61 -1.92 -11.76
CA ILE A 162 -7.11 -2.85 -12.78
C ILE A 162 -7.36 -2.29 -14.19
N SER A 163 -8.53 -1.71 -14.43
CA SER A 163 -8.85 -1.07 -15.71
C SER A 163 -7.92 0.11 -16.01
N ARG A 164 -7.57 0.91 -14.98
CA ARG A 164 -6.61 1.99 -15.12
C ARG A 164 -5.23 1.49 -15.52
N VAL A 165 -4.73 0.44 -14.87
CA VAL A 165 -3.44 -0.19 -15.22
C VAL A 165 -3.48 -0.73 -16.67
N LYS A 166 -4.57 -1.39 -17.06
CA LYS A 166 -4.76 -1.87 -18.43
C LYS A 166 -4.75 -0.73 -19.46
N ILE A 167 -5.43 0.39 -19.19
CA ILE A 167 -5.41 1.57 -20.05
C ILE A 167 -3.98 2.09 -20.22
N MET A 168 -3.24 2.22 -19.14
CA MET A 168 -1.86 2.69 -19.15
C MET A 168 -0.94 1.77 -19.96
N ALA A 169 -1.14 0.46 -19.84
CA ALA A 169 -0.39 -0.57 -20.58
C ALA A 169 -0.92 -0.84 -22.00
N LYS A 170 -2.00 -0.16 -22.42
CA LYS A 170 -2.70 -0.37 -23.70
C LYS A 170 -3.23 -1.80 -23.88
N LEU A 171 -3.65 -2.42 -22.79
CA LEU A 171 -4.25 -3.77 -22.75
C LEU A 171 -5.76 -3.72 -23.03
N ASN A 172 -6.33 -4.88 -23.35
CA ASN A 172 -7.77 -5.02 -23.55
C ASN A 172 -8.50 -5.03 -22.18
N ILE A 173 -9.33 -4.03 -21.92
CA ILE A 173 -10.10 -3.88 -20.68
C ILE A 173 -11.17 -4.95 -20.56
N ALA A 174 -11.78 -5.36 -21.68
CA ALA A 174 -12.86 -6.35 -21.71
C ALA A 174 -12.37 -7.78 -21.38
N GLU A 175 -11.09 -8.08 -21.66
CA GLU A 175 -10.55 -9.40 -21.38
C GLU A 175 -10.18 -9.52 -19.90
N ARG A 176 -10.82 -10.46 -19.19
CA ARG A 176 -10.62 -10.66 -17.73
C ARG A 176 -10.05 -12.04 -17.39
N ARG A 177 -10.06 -12.98 -18.34
CA ARG A 177 -9.72 -14.38 -18.08
C ARG A 177 -8.33 -14.75 -18.59
N LEU A 178 -7.90 -14.15 -19.67
CA LEU A 178 -6.63 -14.47 -20.30
C LEU A 178 -5.52 -13.53 -19.83
N PRO A 179 -4.32 -14.07 -19.61
CA PRO A 179 -3.14 -13.24 -19.33
C PRO A 179 -2.89 -12.26 -20.47
N GLN A 180 -2.44 -11.09 -20.12
CA GLN A 180 -2.04 -10.04 -21.06
C GLN A 180 -0.70 -9.46 -20.62
N ASP A 181 0.08 -9.01 -21.55
CA ASP A 181 1.31 -8.25 -21.33
C ASP A 181 1.29 -6.92 -22.09
N GLY A 182 2.01 -5.94 -21.58
CA GLY A 182 2.08 -4.60 -22.17
C GLY A 182 3.14 -3.76 -21.47
N ARG A 183 3.33 -2.53 -21.97
CA ARG A 183 4.31 -1.60 -21.42
C ARG A 183 3.68 -0.32 -20.94
N ILE A 184 4.19 0.19 -19.84
CA ILE A 184 3.83 1.48 -19.28
C ILE A 184 5.11 2.32 -19.20
N ARG A 185 5.18 3.41 -19.95
CA ARG A 185 6.28 4.36 -19.85
C ARG A 185 5.82 5.58 -19.05
N LEU A 186 6.51 5.86 -17.98
CA LEU A 186 6.18 6.94 -17.06
C LEU A 186 7.42 7.75 -16.72
N LYS A 187 7.19 9.02 -16.39
CA LYS A 187 8.18 9.86 -15.74
C LYS A 187 7.76 10.12 -14.31
N VAL A 188 8.56 9.66 -13.35
CA VAL A 188 8.36 9.90 -11.93
C VAL A 188 9.47 10.82 -11.42
N GLY A 189 9.14 12.09 -11.19
CA GLY A 189 10.13 13.13 -10.96
C GLY A 189 11.05 13.28 -12.18
N GLU A 190 12.35 13.05 -11.98
CA GLU A 190 13.36 13.10 -13.05
C GLU A 190 13.69 11.72 -13.66
N ARG A 191 13.09 10.65 -13.14
CA ARG A 191 13.36 9.28 -13.59
C ARG A 191 12.34 8.83 -14.62
N GLU A 192 12.82 8.24 -15.70
CA GLU A 192 12.00 7.47 -16.61
C GLU A 192 11.93 6.02 -16.11
N VAL A 193 10.71 5.46 -16.10
CA VAL A 193 10.41 4.09 -15.66
C VAL A 193 9.64 3.42 -16.79
N ASP A 194 10.05 2.19 -17.15
CA ASP A 194 9.42 1.34 -18.18
C ASP A 194 8.97 0.00 -17.57
#